data_dda64c8a1e61231e9a37766aff83096c
#
_entry.id   dda64c8a1e61231e9a37766aff83096c
#
_cell.length_a   1.000
_cell.length_b   1.000
_cell.length_c   1.000
_cell.angle_alpha   90.00
_cell.angle_beta   90.00
_cell.angle_gamma   90.00
#
_symmetry.space_group_name_H-M   'P 1'
#
loop_
_entity.id
_entity.type
_entity.pdbx_description
1 polymer ?
#
loop_
_entity_poly.entity_id
_entity_poly.type
_entity_poly.pdbx_seq_one_letter_code
_entity_poly.pdbx_strand_id
1 'polypeptide(L)'
;MSKKIDLFVHCCNEKLAYRLDKREVEYVVVGLENFSCRFNGYFDFEEIERVKKSFKYSKLCVFLNNLYSEFEIEKLENALEKLEQLNVDLIMFSDFAVPEIIYEKNLNLKVHYNPETLVTSYGQFNFYLSNNINKVNLATELTLSEVKRICDNKENMYVSIKGFGLGFIMHSRWKMISSFLDYVNANKAKFNSIDYLLIKEDERVYPNIIYEDPTGTHMLSGYYICALKQINELKNMNIDALIIDSLFVHDDDMTLDFVLEAYKFALKNDLNEKQLNILYEQVSKKSELDISPGFFGEHSDVLHTKKYEE
;
A
#
# COMPACT_ATOMS: atom_id res chain seq x y z
N MET A 1 4.79 21.05 19.07
CA MET A 1 5.57 20.07 18.28
C MET A 1 4.60 19.40 17.33
N SER A 2 4.87 19.39 16.03
CA SER A 2 4.06 18.63 15.08
C SER A 2 4.14 17.14 15.44
N LYS A 3 3.04 16.42 15.36
CA LYS A 3 2.99 14.97 15.58
C LYS A 3 3.92 14.28 14.58
N LYS A 4 4.69 13.30 15.04
CA LYS A 4 5.50 12.45 14.15
C LYS A 4 4.56 11.63 13.27
N ILE A 5 4.81 11.64 11.97
CA ILE A 5 4.13 10.78 11.00
C ILE A 5 4.99 9.54 10.77
N ASP A 6 4.41 8.37 11.02
CA ASP A 6 5.09 7.09 10.84
C ASP A 6 5.21 6.73 9.34
N LEU A 7 6.27 6.00 8.97
CA LEU A 7 6.43 5.45 7.63
C LEU A 7 6.28 3.94 7.65
N PHE A 8 5.36 3.44 6.83
CA PHE A 8 5.19 2.02 6.49
C PHE A 8 5.79 1.79 5.12
N VAL A 9 6.85 0.99 5.04
CA VAL A 9 7.58 0.77 3.78
C VAL A 9 7.48 -0.68 3.37
N HIS A 10 6.93 -0.95 2.17
CA HIS A 10 6.85 -2.29 1.62
C HIS A 10 8.23 -2.84 1.29
N CYS A 11 8.42 -4.12 1.55
CA CYS A 11 9.68 -4.81 1.46
C CYS A 11 9.51 -6.18 0.77
N CYS A 12 10.41 -6.50 -0.16
CA CYS A 12 10.32 -7.70 -0.97
C CYS A 12 11.35 -8.80 -0.63
N ASN A 13 12.34 -8.53 0.22
CA ASN A 13 13.37 -9.48 0.61
C ASN A 13 14.11 -9.08 1.90
N GLU A 14 14.81 -10.01 2.52
CA GLU A 14 15.55 -9.79 3.76
C GLU A 14 16.62 -8.69 3.65
N LYS A 15 17.31 -8.60 2.52
CA LYS A 15 18.36 -7.59 2.30
C LYS A 15 17.78 -6.17 2.38
N LEU A 16 16.64 -5.96 1.74
CA LEU A 16 15.91 -4.68 1.83
C LEU A 16 15.38 -4.46 3.25
N ALA A 17 14.84 -5.49 3.91
CA ALA A 17 14.35 -5.38 5.29
C ALA A 17 15.44 -4.87 6.25
N TYR A 18 16.64 -5.44 6.20
CA TYR A 18 17.79 -4.99 7.02
C TYR A 18 18.26 -3.58 6.66
N ARG A 19 18.16 -3.19 5.40
CA ARG A 19 18.49 -1.83 4.95
C ARG A 19 17.47 -0.80 5.47
N LEU A 20 16.18 -1.13 5.46
CA LEU A 20 15.11 -0.30 5.99
C LEU A 20 15.20 -0.16 7.51
N ASP A 21 15.52 -1.22 8.25
CA ASP A 21 15.76 -1.16 9.69
C ASP A 21 16.90 -0.20 10.03
N LYS A 22 18.04 -0.28 9.33
CA LYS A 22 19.15 0.65 9.50
C LYS A 22 18.81 2.10 9.18
N ARG A 23 17.79 2.32 8.36
CA ARG A 23 17.27 3.64 8.04
C ARG A 23 16.19 4.11 9.02
N GLU A 24 15.93 3.34 10.07
CA GLU A 24 14.99 3.68 11.15
C GLU A 24 13.59 4.03 10.62
N VAL A 25 13.03 3.22 9.69
CA VAL A 25 11.64 3.33 9.32
C VAL A 25 10.77 2.76 10.46
N GLU A 26 9.58 3.31 10.68
CA GLU A 26 8.74 2.85 11.79
C GLU A 26 8.24 1.43 11.58
N TYR A 27 7.79 1.11 10.36
CA TYR A 27 7.29 -0.23 10.02
C TYR A 27 7.86 -0.69 8.68
N VAL A 28 8.49 -1.86 8.69
CA VAL A 28 8.81 -2.63 7.49
C VAL A 28 7.64 -3.56 7.22
N VAL A 29 7.02 -3.43 6.03
CA VAL A 29 5.83 -4.18 5.64
C VAL A 29 6.23 -5.28 4.67
N VAL A 30 5.95 -6.52 5.01
CA VAL A 30 6.26 -7.70 4.20
C VAL A 30 4.99 -8.46 3.83
N GLY A 31 4.99 -9.07 2.64
CA GLY A 31 3.97 -10.04 2.25
C GLY A 31 4.34 -11.44 2.71
N LEU A 32 3.40 -12.21 3.24
CA LEU A 32 3.56 -13.62 3.58
C LEU A 32 3.19 -14.50 2.38
N GLU A 33 4.05 -15.43 2.03
CA GLU A 33 3.80 -16.38 0.94
C GLU A 33 2.46 -17.10 1.12
N ASN A 34 1.69 -17.22 0.06
CA ASN A 34 0.31 -17.78 0.01
C ASN A 34 -0.79 -16.96 0.72
N PHE A 35 -0.46 -15.93 1.49
CA PHE A 35 -1.44 -15.12 2.23
C PHE A 35 -1.46 -13.65 1.79
N SER A 36 -0.54 -13.27 0.94
CA SER A 36 -0.43 -11.91 0.43
C SER A 36 -0.36 -11.88 -1.09
N CYS A 37 -0.71 -10.75 -1.68
CA CYS A 37 -0.60 -10.46 -3.10
C CYS A 37 -0.06 -9.04 -3.31
N ARG A 38 0.31 -8.69 -4.54
CA ARG A 38 0.79 -7.34 -4.91
C ARG A 38 2.07 -6.92 -4.17
N PHE A 39 3.04 -7.84 -4.08
CA PHE A 39 4.40 -7.57 -3.63
C PHE A 39 5.41 -8.02 -4.70
N ASN A 40 6.57 -7.36 -4.76
CA ASN A 40 7.68 -7.79 -5.63
C ASN A 40 8.36 -9.08 -5.14
N GLY A 41 8.06 -9.53 -3.93
CA GLY A 41 8.56 -10.74 -3.31
C GLY A 41 7.85 -11.01 -2.00
N TYR A 42 7.84 -12.25 -1.59
CA TYR A 42 7.13 -12.73 -0.40
C TYR A 42 8.12 -13.39 0.54
N PHE A 43 7.77 -13.39 1.83
CA PHE A 43 8.54 -14.01 2.89
C PHE A 43 7.87 -15.30 3.34
N ASP A 44 8.67 -16.32 3.59
CA ASP A 44 8.22 -17.45 4.38
C ASP A 44 8.34 -17.18 5.89
N PHE A 45 7.87 -18.12 6.71
CA PHE A 45 7.90 -17.94 8.17
C PHE A 45 9.31 -17.92 8.76
N GLU A 46 10.26 -18.60 8.15
CA GLU A 46 11.65 -18.62 8.60
C GLU A 46 12.34 -17.30 8.32
N GLU A 47 12.07 -16.71 7.16
CA GLU A 47 12.54 -15.37 6.80
C GLU A 47 11.94 -14.29 7.71
N ILE A 48 10.63 -14.39 8.00
CA ILE A 48 9.95 -13.51 8.97
C ILE A 48 10.62 -13.61 10.35
N GLU A 49 10.92 -14.81 10.82
CA GLU A 49 11.60 -15.03 12.10
C GLU A 49 12.99 -14.40 12.11
N ARG A 50 13.79 -14.63 11.05
CA ARG A 50 15.15 -14.07 10.94
C ARG A 50 15.12 -12.54 10.95
N VAL A 51 14.23 -11.94 10.13
CA VAL A 51 14.08 -10.50 10.05
C VAL A 51 13.61 -9.92 11.38
N LYS A 52 12.58 -10.50 12.00
CA LYS A 52 12.05 -10.04 13.28
C LYS A 52 13.10 -10.05 14.38
N LYS A 53 13.91 -11.13 14.48
CA LYS A 53 15.00 -11.24 15.48
C LYS A 53 16.13 -10.23 15.26
N SER A 54 16.32 -9.78 14.01
CA SER A 54 17.44 -8.89 13.65
C SER A 54 17.11 -7.41 13.83
N PHE A 55 15.83 -7.03 13.79
CA PHE A 55 15.39 -5.63 13.84
C PHE A 55 15.77 -4.97 15.18
N LYS A 56 16.31 -3.76 15.08
CA LYS A 56 16.73 -2.93 16.22
C LYS A 56 15.90 -1.65 16.34
N TYR A 57 15.45 -1.12 15.23
CA TYR A 57 14.81 0.19 15.16
C TYR A 57 13.38 0.10 14.62
N SER A 58 13.15 -0.79 13.68
CA SER A 58 11.86 -0.95 12.98
C SER A 58 10.96 -1.98 13.65
N LYS A 59 9.67 -1.85 13.42
CA LYS A 59 8.67 -2.86 13.71
C LYS A 59 8.35 -3.64 12.44
N LEU A 60 8.07 -4.94 12.60
CA LEU A 60 7.68 -5.80 11.50
C LEU A 60 6.16 -5.83 11.37
N CYS A 61 5.67 -5.46 10.20
CA CYS A 61 4.27 -5.56 9.82
C CYS A 61 4.11 -6.63 8.73
N VAL A 62 3.24 -7.61 8.93
CA VAL A 62 2.89 -8.59 7.89
C VAL A 62 1.56 -8.19 7.28
N PHE A 63 1.51 -8.02 5.96
CA PHE A 63 0.31 -7.61 5.26
C PHE A 63 -0.37 -8.80 4.59
N LEU A 64 -1.50 -9.23 5.13
CA LEU A 64 -2.35 -10.31 4.66
C LEU A 64 -3.48 -9.70 3.82
N ASN A 65 -3.23 -9.47 2.54
CA ASN A 65 -4.16 -8.77 1.65
C ASN A 65 -4.80 -9.65 0.58
N ASN A 66 -4.77 -10.98 0.75
CA ASN A 66 -5.60 -11.88 -0.03
C ASN A 66 -7.08 -11.82 0.43
N LEU A 67 -7.98 -12.25 -0.44
CA LEU A 67 -9.34 -12.62 -0.11
C LEU A 67 -9.40 -14.14 0.07
N TYR A 68 -9.83 -14.57 1.24
CA TYR A 68 -9.80 -15.99 1.60
C TYR A 68 -11.13 -16.68 1.29
N SER A 69 -11.05 -17.89 0.74
CA SER A 69 -12.20 -18.78 0.57
C SER A 69 -12.39 -19.62 1.84
N GLU A 70 -13.58 -20.19 2.00
CA GLU A 70 -13.90 -21.09 3.11
C GLU A 70 -12.86 -22.22 3.29
N PHE A 71 -12.31 -22.74 2.19
CA PHE A 71 -11.28 -23.79 2.20
C PHE A 71 -9.89 -23.32 2.63
N GLU A 72 -9.68 -22.02 2.77
CA GLU A 72 -8.39 -21.41 3.16
C GLU A 72 -8.38 -20.96 4.62
N ILE A 73 -9.55 -20.96 5.30
CA ILE A 73 -9.70 -20.45 6.67
C ILE A 73 -8.79 -21.21 7.65
N GLU A 74 -8.78 -22.54 7.64
CA GLU A 74 -7.91 -23.33 8.52
C GLU A 74 -6.42 -23.01 8.32
N LYS A 75 -6.00 -22.76 7.07
CA LYS A 75 -4.62 -22.35 6.79
C LYS A 75 -4.31 -20.97 7.33
N LEU A 76 -5.28 -20.05 7.22
CA LEU A 76 -5.16 -18.69 7.76
C LEU A 76 -5.08 -18.71 9.29
N GLU A 77 -5.89 -19.52 9.96
CA GLU A 77 -5.81 -19.73 11.41
C GLU A 77 -4.41 -20.15 11.85
N ASN A 78 -3.89 -21.22 11.23
CA ASN A 78 -2.54 -21.73 11.52
C ASN A 78 -1.46 -20.68 11.24
N ALA A 79 -1.62 -19.87 10.19
CA ALA A 79 -0.69 -18.80 9.88
C ALA A 79 -0.70 -17.69 10.94
N LEU A 80 -1.87 -17.26 11.39
CA LEU A 80 -2.02 -16.24 12.44
C LEU A 80 -1.45 -16.70 13.78
N GLU A 81 -1.71 -17.95 14.19
CA GLU A 81 -1.12 -18.55 15.40
C GLU A 81 0.42 -18.55 15.31
N LYS A 82 0.98 -18.89 14.13
CA LYS A 82 2.43 -18.86 13.92
C LYS A 82 3.01 -17.45 13.94
N LEU A 83 2.33 -16.46 13.35
CA LEU A 83 2.75 -15.06 13.39
C LEU A 83 2.73 -14.49 14.81
N GLU A 84 1.78 -14.90 15.65
CA GLU A 84 1.77 -14.57 17.08
C GLU A 84 3.00 -15.16 17.79
N GLN A 85 3.30 -16.45 17.59
CA GLN A 85 4.48 -17.11 18.18
C GLN A 85 5.79 -16.42 17.76
N LEU A 86 5.85 -15.88 16.55
CA LEU A 86 6.99 -15.11 16.05
C LEU A 86 7.03 -13.67 16.59
N ASN A 87 6.04 -13.26 17.40
CA ASN A 87 5.93 -11.92 17.98
C ASN A 87 5.97 -10.80 16.92
N VAL A 88 5.25 -10.98 15.82
CA VAL A 88 5.08 -9.94 14.79
C VAL A 88 4.39 -8.72 15.43
N ASP A 89 4.85 -7.52 15.10
CA ASP A 89 4.39 -6.29 15.78
C ASP A 89 3.01 -5.83 15.32
N LEU A 90 2.64 -6.14 14.06
CA LEU A 90 1.40 -5.69 13.45
C LEU A 90 0.99 -6.61 12.29
N ILE A 91 -0.27 -6.92 12.22
CA ILE A 91 -0.91 -7.54 11.05
C ILE A 91 -1.69 -6.47 10.30
N MET A 92 -1.27 -6.15 9.09
CA MET A 92 -2.08 -5.37 8.16
C MET A 92 -2.97 -6.34 7.39
N PHE A 93 -4.24 -6.01 7.14
CA PHE A 93 -5.18 -6.95 6.54
C PHE A 93 -6.22 -6.25 5.65
N SER A 94 -6.76 -7.00 4.70
CA SER A 94 -7.87 -6.55 3.82
C SER A 94 -9.17 -7.31 4.05
N ASP A 95 -9.08 -8.60 4.41
CA ASP A 95 -10.24 -9.48 4.63
C ASP A 95 -10.59 -9.57 6.13
N PHE A 96 -11.87 -9.41 6.46
CA PHE A 96 -12.37 -9.47 7.84
C PHE A 96 -12.28 -10.86 8.49
N ALA A 97 -11.99 -11.91 7.73
CA ALA A 97 -11.65 -13.22 8.32
C ALA A 97 -10.45 -13.11 9.28
N VAL A 98 -9.50 -12.18 9.00
CA VAL A 98 -8.30 -12.01 9.84
C VAL A 98 -8.64 -11.54 11.27
N PRO A 99 -9.31 -10.38 11.49
CA PRO A 99 -9.66 -9.96 12.84
C PRO A 99 -10.65 -10.89 13.52
N GLU A 100 -11.55 -11.57 12.80
CA GLU A 100 -12.49 -12.55 13.38
C GLU A 100 -11.73 -13.74 13.97
N ILE A 101 -10.81 -14.35 13.22
CA ILE A 101 -9.97 -15.45 13.71
C ILE A 101 -9.12 -15.01 14.93
N ILE A 102 -8.53 -13.81 14.87
CA ILE A 102 -7.76 -13.25 16.00
C ILE A 102 -8.64 -13.17 17.25
N TYR A 103 -9.88 -12.74 17.11
CA TYR A 103 -10.84 -12.65 18.20
C TYR A 103 -11.24 -14.04 18.71
N GLU A 104 -11.68 -14.97 17.85
CA GLU A 104 -12.13 -16.32 18.21
C GLU A 104 -11.02 -17.14 18.88
N LYS A 105 -9.80 -17.05 18.38
CA LYS A 105 -8.62 -17.75 18.92
C LYS A 105 -7.96 -17.01 20.09
N ASN A 106 -8.47 -15.82 20.45
CA ASN A 106 -7.89 -14.97 21.50
C ASN A 106 -6.38 -14.70 21.30
N LEU A 107 -5.98 -14.42 20.04
CA LEU A 107 -4.59 -14.14 19.68
C LEU A 107 -4.21 -12.70 20.08
N ASN A 108 -3.00 -12.51 20.60
CA ASN A 108 -2.47 -11.20 20.98
C ASN A 108 -1.78 -10.51 19.79
N LEU A 109 -2.49 -10.34 18.69
CA LEU A 109 -2.03 -9.67 17.48
C LEU A 109 -2.71 -8.30 17.33
N LYS A 110 -1.90 -7.28 17.05
CA LYS A 110 -2.41 -5.95 16.70
C LYS A 110 -2.75 -5.90 15.22
N VAL A 111 -3.81 -5.17 14.87
CA VAL A 111 -4.30 -5.14 13.50
C VAL A 111 -4.35 -3.73 12.91
N HIS A 112 -4.20 -3.64 11.59
CA HIS A 112 -4.34 -2.43 10.78
C HIS A 112 -5.16 -2.76 9.53
N TYR A 113 -6.37 -2.21 9.45
CA TYR A 113 -7.24 -2.45 8.30
C TYR A 113 -6.78 -1.64 7.10
N ASN A 114 -6.39 -2.31 6.04
CA ASN A 114 -5.99 -1.74 4.77
C ASN A 114 -6.61 -2.50 3.59
N PRO A 115 -7.86 -2.19 3.24
CA PRO A 115 -8.50 -2.76 2.05
C PRO A 115 -8.01 -2.11 0.76
N GLU A 116 -7.10 -1.13 0.84
CA GLU A 116 -6.61 -0.27 -0.26
C GLU A 116 -7.69 0.63 -0.88
N THR A 117 -8.96 0.28 -0.70
CA THR A 117 -10.18 1.05 -1.02
C THR A 117 -11.12 1.06 0.19
N LEU A 118 -12.37 1.37 0.04
CA LEU A 118 -13.48 1.23 0.99
C LEU A 118 -13.48 2.13 2.23
N VAL A 119 -12.35 2.53 2.79
CA VAL A 119 -12.33 3.43 3.97
C VAL A 119 -12.41 4.87 3.51
N THR A 120 -13.62 5.36 3.32
CA THR A 120 -13.91 6.66 2.70
C THR A 120 -14.55 7.68 3.64
N SER A 121 -14.89 7.30 4.89
CA SER A 121 -15.47 8.23 5.84
C SER A 121 -15.16 7.86 7.29
N TYR A 122 -15.15 8.86 8.18
CA TYR A 122 -15.03 8.65 9.63
C TYR A 122 -16.28 7.97 10.23
N GLY A 123 -17.42 7.95 9.53
CA GLY A 123 -18.64 7.27 9.99
C GLY A 123 -18.47 5.76 10.18
N GLN A 124 -17.45 5.16 9.56
CA GLN A 124 -17.11 3.73 9.73
C GLN A 124 -16.29 3.46 11.01
N PHE A 125 -15.70 4.48 11.64
CA PHE A 125 -14.71 4.30 12.71
C PHE A 125 -15.28 3.68 13.99
N ASN A 126 -16.52 4.02 14.35
CA ASN A 126 -17.16 3.42 15.51
C ASN A 126 -17.30 1.89 15.36
N PHE A 127 -17.63 1.43 14.14
CA PHE A 127 -17.67 0.00 13.85
C PHE A 127 -16.29 -0.64 13.99
N TYR A 128 -15.24 -0.03 13.44
CA TYR A 128 -13.90 -0.57 13.56
C TYR A 128 -13.40 -0.59 15.01
N LEU A 129 -13.59 0.49 15.75
CA LEU A 129 -13.18 0.57 17.16
C LEU A 129 -13.91 -0.46 18.03
N SER A 130 -15.22 -0.68 17.80
CA SER A 130 -15.99 -1.71 18.54
C SER A 130 -15.54 -3.14 18.24
N ASN A 131 -14.83 -3.35 17.14
CA ASN A 131 -14.20 -4.62 16.76
C ASN A 131 -12.69 -4.65 16.99
N ASN A 132 -12.16 -3.83 17.89
CA ASN A 132 -10.74 -3.73 18.23
C ASN A 132 -9.81 -3.35 17.06
N ILE A 133 -10.35 -2.78 16.00
CA ILE A 133 -9.59 -2.26 14.86
C ILE A 133 -9.40 -0.75 15.08
N ASN A 134 -8.24 -0.36 15.57
CA ASN A 134 -7.92 1.03 15.90
C ASN A 134 -6.95 1.70 14.90
N LYS A 135 -6.60 1.02 13.81
CA LYS A 135 -5.75 1.51 12.73
C LYS A 135 -6.41 1.21 11.39
N VAL A 136 -6.49 2.23 10.54
CA VAL A 136 -7.08 2.10 9.19
C VAL A 136 -6.23 2.84 8.15
N ASN A 137 -6.21 2.32 6.93
CA ASN A 137 -5.69 3.02 5.77
C ASN A 137 -6.85 3.57 4.95
N LEU A 138 -6.82 4.87 4.65
CA LEU A 138 -7.85 5.51 3.84
C LEU A 138 -7.73 5.08 2.37
N ALA A 139 -8.86 5.09 1.69
CA ALA A 139 -8.92 4.86 0.25
C ALA A 139 -8.08 5.91 -0.52
N THR A 140 -7.45 5.47 -1.60
CA THR A 140 -6.61 6.34 -2.45
C THR A 140 -7.42 7.30 -3.33
N GLU A 141 -8.74 7.16 -3.33
CA GLU A 141 -9.69 7.96 -4.14
C GLU A 141 -10.21 9.21 -3.43
N LEU A 142 -9.68 9.50 -2.24
CA LEU A 142 -10.10 10.66 -1.45
C LEU A 142 -9.32 11.93 -1.84
N THR A 143 -10.05 13.03 -1.93
CA THR A 143 -9.46 14.37 -2.05
C THR A 143 -8.84 14.81 -0.72
N LEU A 144 -7.94 15.81 -0.75
CA LEU A 144 -7.36 16.36 0.49
C LEU A 144 -8.42 16.91 1.44
N SER A 145 -9.48 17.50 0.92
CA SER A 145 -10.59 18.05 1.73
C SER A 145 -11.35 16.94 2.46
N GLU A 146 -11.55 15.78 1.84
CA GLU A 146 -12.16 14.61 2.47
C GLU A 146 -11.23 13.99 3.52
N VAL A 147 -9.93 13.82 3.19
CA VAL A 147 -8.93 13.35 4.16
C VAL A 147 -8.89 14.26 5.38
N LYS A 148 -8.90 15.60 5.18
CA LYS A 148 -8.96 16.57 6.27
C LYS A 148 -10.19 16.36 7.14
N ARG A 149 -11.37 16.24 6.54
CA ARG A 149 -12.62 16.03 7.26
C ARG A 149 -12.61 14.73 8.08
N ILE A 150 -12.03 13.67 7.53
CA ILE A 150 -11.86 12.40 8.24
C ILE A 150 -10.92 12.58 9.43
N CYS A 151 -9.76 13.21 9.23
CA CYS A 151 -8.77 13.45 10.28
C CYS A 151 -9.27 14.38 11.39
N ASP A 152 -10.10 15.37 11.06
CA ASP A 152 -10.72 16.28 12.06
C ASP A 152 -11.72 15.53 12.96
N ASN A 153 -12.26 14.38 12.53
CA ASN A 153 -13.27 13.58 13.24
C ASN A 153 -12.79 12.17 13.62
N LYS A 154 -11.50 11.90 13.54
CA LYS A 154 -10.98 10.53 13.72
C LYS A 154 -10.90 10.05 15.17
N GLU A 155 -11.05 10.95 16.14
CA GLU A 155 -10.94 10.64 17.58
C GLU A 155 -9.67 9.82 17.90
N ASN A 156 -9.85 8.57 18.36
CA ASN A 156 -8.76 7.65 18.71
C ASN A 156 -8.32 6.74 17.57
N MET A 157 -8.85 6.93 16.34
CA MET A 157 -8.45 6.15 15.19
C MET A 157 -7.07 6.57 14.68
N TYR A 158 -6.18 5.61 14.50
CA TYR A 158 -4.91 5.81 13.82
C TYR A 158 -5.16 5.72 12.31
N VAL A 159 -4.85 6.78 11.58
CA VAL A 159 -5.18 6.93 10.15
C VAL A 159 -3.91 7.02 9.33
N SER A 160 -3.77 6.10 8.38
CA SER A 160 -2.73 6.13 7.35
C SER A 160 -3.30 6.42 5.97
N ILE A 161 -2.45 6.89 5.07
CA ILE A 161 -2.76 7.04 3.64
C ILE A 161 -1.58 6.53 2.79
N LYS A 162 -1.84 6.21 1.54
CA LYS A 162 -0.78 5.93 0.57
C LYS A 162 -0.01 7.22 0.27
N GLY A 163 1.26 7.26 0.62
CA GLY A 163 2.16 8.37 0.29
C GLY A 163 2.82 8.20 -1.07
N PHE A 164 3.25 6.95 -1.40
CA PHE A 164 3.86 6.61 -2.68
C PHE A 164 3.49 5.19 -3.08
N GLY A 165 3.36 4.96 -4.39
CA GLY A 165 3.12 3.64 -4.98
C GLY A 165 1.89 3.58 -5.86
N LEU A 166 1.61 2.43 -6.46
CA LEU A 166 0.48 2.24 -7.35
C LEU A 166 -0.85 2.31 -6.62
N GLY A 167 -1.83 3.00 -7.21
CA GLY A 167 -3.22 3.01 -6.74
C GLY A 167 -3.90 1.69 -7.10
N PHE A 168 -4.48 1.02 -6.11
CA PHE A 168 -5.28 -0.18 -6.35
C PHE A 168 -6.64 0.21 -6.96
N ILE A 169 -7.04 -0.48 -8.03
CA ILE A 169 -8.31 -0.25 -8.72
C ILE A 169 -9.23 -1.45 -8.57
N MET A 170 -8.73 -2.66 -8.89
CA MET A 170 -9.56 -3.87 -8.91
C MET A 170 -8.72 -5.11 -8.65
N HIS A 171 -9.34 -6.08 -7.98
CA HIS A 171 -8.91 -7.46 -7.92
C HIS A 171 -10.04 -8.38 -8.35
N SER A 172 -9.71 -9.41 -9.14
CA SER A 172 -10.61 -10.50 -9.49
C SER A 172 -9.90 -11.83 -9.26
N ARG A 173 -10.53 -12.77 -8.56
CA ARG A 173 -10.01 -14.14 -8.41
C ARG A 173 -9.95 -14.90 -9.75
N TRP A 174 -10.62 -14.40 -10.79
CA TRP A 174 -10.57 -14.97 -12.12
C TRP A 174 -9.32 -14.53 -12.87
N LYS A 175 -8.75 -15.44 -13.63
CA LYS A 175 -7.63 -15.16 -14.54
C LYS A 175 -8.15 -14.55 -15.85
N MET A 176 -8.48 -13.27 -15.81
CA MET A 176 -9.16 -12.56 -16.89
C MET A 176 -8.27 -12.38 -18.11
N ILE A 177 -6.97 -12.10 -17.92
CA ILE A 177 -6.01 -11.94 -19.02
C ILE A 177 -5.83 -13.27 -19.72
N SER A 178 -5.55 -14.35 -18.98
CA SER A 178 -5.40 -15.70 -19.55
C SER A 178 -6.64 -16.14 -20.31
N SER A 179 -7.83 -15.89 -19.75
CA SER A 179 -9.11 -16.20 -20.40
C SER A 179 -9.34 -15.38 -21.67
N PHE A 180 -8.97 -14.10 -21.66
CA PHE A 180 -9.08 -13.25 -22.85
C PHE A 180 -8.11 -13.71 -23.95
N LEU A 181 -6.86 -14.01 -23.61
CA LEU A 181 -5.86 -14.51 -24.57
C LEU A 181 -6.29 -15.84 -25.21
N ASP A 182 -6.93 -16.72 -24.44
CA ASP A 182 -7.52 -17.96 -24.96
C ASP A 182 -8.67 -17.66 -25.94
N TYR A 183 -9.56 -16.75 -25.58
CA TYR A 183 -10.70 -16.38 -26.41
C TYR A 183 -10.27 -15.82 -27.76
N VAL A 184 -9.22 -15.01 -27.80
CA VAL A 184 -8.71 -14.42 -29.05
C VAL A 184 -7.65 -15.30 -29.75
N ASN A 185 -7.39 -16.52 -29.28
CA ASN A 185 -6.35 -17.43 -29.75
C ASN A 185 -4.95 -16.78 -29.82
N ALA A 186 -4.60 -15.92 -28.88
CA ALA A 186 -3.32 -15.25 -28.82
C ALA A 186 -2.19 -16.20 -28.38
N ASN A 187 -0.98 -15.93 -28.87
CA ASN A 187 0.20 -16.68 -28.43
C ASN A 187 0.62 -16.24 -27.02
N LYS A 188 0.21 -16.99 -25.99
CA LYS A 188 0.51 -16.73 -24.57
C LYS A 188 2.00 -16.62 -24.27
N ALA A 189 2.86 -17.33 -25.01
CA ALA A 189 4.30 -17.29 -24.79
C ALA A 189 4.90 -15.88 -24.92
N LYS A 190 4.25 -14.98 -25.67
CA LYS A 190 4.67 -13.59 -25.81
C LYS A 190 4.43 -12.76 -24.55
N PHE A 191 3.58 -13.23 -23.65
CA PHE A 191 3.14 -12.51 -22.43
C PHE A 191 3.77 -13.07 -21.16
N ASN A 192 4.39 -14.27 -21.21
CA ASN A 192 4.94 -14.95 -20.03
C ASN A 192 6.18 -14.27 -19.41
N SER A 193 6.80 -13.31 -20.11
CA SER A 193 7.98 -12.56 -19.65
C SER A 193 7.67 -11.10 -19.32
N ILE A 194 6.40 -10.73 -19.27
CA ILE A 194 5.95 -9.35 -19.05
C ILE A 194 5.34 -9.29 -17.66
N ASP A 195 5.89 -8.43 -16.80
CA ASP A 195 5.41 -8.28 -15.42
C ASP A 195 3.98 -7.77 -15.37
N TYR A 196 3.59 -6.90 -16.31
CA TYR A 196 2.23 -6.36 -16.43
C TYR A 196 1.92 -5.93 -17.86
N LEU A 197 0.63 -5.85 -18.17
CA LEU A 197 0.09 -5.27 -19.39
C LEU A 197 -0.51 -3.89 -19.10
N LEU A 198 -0.68 -3.10 -20.17
CA LEU A 198 -1.30 -1.78 -20.07
C LEU A 198 -2.66 -1.80 -20.78
N ILE A 199 -3.70 -1.40 -20.06
CA ILE A 199 -5.02 -1.11 -20.64
C ILE A 199 -5.11 0.39 -20.88
N LYS A 200 -5.17 0.77 -22.16
CA LYS A 200 -5.32 2.17 -22.56
C LYS A 200 -6.77 2.46 -22.92
N GLU A 201 -7.29 3.50 -22.30
CA GLU A 201 -8.58 4.12 -22.63
C GLU A 201 -8.31 5.43 -23.37
N ASP A 202 -9.08 5.73 -24.42
CA ASP A 202 -8.83 6.89 -25.27
C ASP A 202 -8.99 8.23 -24.52
N GLU A 203 -9.80 8.25 -23.48
CA GLU A 203 -10.12 9.44 -22.69
C GLU A 203 -9.18 9.63 -21.49
N ARG A 204 -8.30 8.65 -21.18
CA ARG A 204 -7.38 8.73 -20.04
C ARG A 204 -5.95 9.06 -20.48
N VAL A 205 -5.29 9.88 -19.67
CA VAL A 205 -3.87 10.24 -19.89
C VAL A 205 -2.97 9.04 -19.61
N TYR A 206 -3.21 8.36 -18.48
CA TYR A 206 -2.42 7.21 -18.06
C TYR A 206 -3.16 5.90 -18.34
N PRO A 207 -2.51 4.92 -18.98
CA PRO A 207 -3.07 3.58 -19.10
C PRO A 207 -3.11 2.91 -17.73
N ASN A 208 -4.06 2.02 -17.48
CA ASN A 208 -4.06 1.21 -16.27
C ASN A 208 -3.14 0.00 -16.41
N ILE A 209 -2.43 -0.34 -15.35
CA ILE A 209 -1.66 -1.58 -15.25
C ILE A 209 -2.61 -2.73 -14.95
N ILE A 210 -2.46 -3.85 -15.66
CA ILE A 210 -3.15 -5.11 -15.37
C ILE A 210 -2.16 -6.28 -15.43
N TYR A 211 -2.23 -7.17 -14.44
CA TYR A 211 -1.41 -8.39 -14.41
C TYR A 211 -2.14 -9.54 -13.71
N GLU A 212 -1.62 -10.74 -13.85
CA GLU A 212 -2.10 -11.94 -13.18
C GLU A 212 -1.01 -12.58 -12.33
N ASP A 213 -1.41 -13.04 -11.17
CA ASP A 213 -0.61 -13.89 -10.29
C ASP A 213 -1.43 -15.12 -9.84
N PRO A 214 -0.92 -15.98 -8.96
CA PRO A 214 -1.69 -17.13 -8.46
C PRO A 214 -3.02 -16.76 -7.80
N THR A 215 -3.17 -15.55 -7.25
CA THR A 215 -4.38 -15.08 -6.56
C THR A 215 -5.46 -14.56 -7.52
N GLY A 216 -5.11 -14.26 -8.76
CA GLY A 216 -6.06 -13.78 -9.78
C GLY A 216 -5.53 -12.66 -10.66
N THR A 217 -6.42 -11.78 -11.09
CA THR A 217 -6.13 -10.61 -11.92
C THR A 217 -6.18 -9.35 -11.07
N HIS A 218 -5.19 -8.48 -11.21
CA HIS A 218 -5.08 -7.20 -10.52
C HIS A 218 -5.04 -6.05 -11.51
N MET A 219 -5.74 -4.97 -11.20
CA MET A 219 -5.69 -3.72 -11.96
C MET A 219 -5.26 -2.57 -11.04
N LEU A 220 -4.31 -1.80 -11.50
CA LEU A 220 -3.67 -0.72 -10.76
C LEU A 220 -3.61 0.55 -11.62
N SER A 221 -3.37 1.69 -10.97
CA SER A 221 -3.09 2.94 -11.69
C SER A 221 -1.86 2.78 -12.60
N GLY A 222 -1.84 3.48 -13.72
CA GLY A 222 -0.68 3.52 -14.63
C GLY A 222 0.38 4.54 -14.22
N TYR A 223 0.33 5.03 -12.98
CA TYR A 223 1.26 5.98 -12.40
C TYR A 223 1.43 5.71 -10.91
N TYR A 224 2.57 6.08 -10.34
CA TYR A 224 2.73 6.08 -8.90
C TYR A 224 2.04 7.31 -8.28
N ILE A 225 1.16 7.08 -7.32
CA ILE A 225 0.69 8.14 -6.42
C ILE A 225 1.93 8.70 -5.69
N CYS A 226 2.05 10.02 -5.62
CA CYS A 226 3.13 10.69 -4.91
C CYS A 226 2.62 11.92 -4.17
N ALA A 227 2.51 11.83 -2.85
CA ALA A 227 1.97 12.87 -1.99
C ALA A 227 3.00 13.93 -1.54
N LEU A 228 4.19 13.97 -2.13
CA LEU A 228 5.27 14.91 -1.70
C LEU A 228 4.84 16.38 -1.79
N LYS A 229 4.08 16.75 -2.81
CA LYS A 229 3.61 18.15 -2.95
C LYS A 229 2.63 18.54 -1.85
N GLN A 230 1.89 17.58 -1.32
CA GLN A 230 0.86 17.75 -0.30
C GLN A 230 1.36 17.48 1.12
N ILE A 231 2.65 17.26 1.31
CA ILE A 231 3.21 16.80 2.59
C ILE A 231 2.96 17.80 3.74
N ASN A 232 2.97 19.11 3.46
CA ASN A 232 2.71 20.13 4.47
C ASN A 232 1.24 20.13 4.91
N GLU A 233 0.31 19.97 3.97
CA GLU A 233 -1.11 19.83 4.26
C GLU A 233 -1.37 18.58 5.10
N LEU A 234 -0.77 17.45 4.73
CA LEU A 234 -0.87 16.18 5.46
C LEU A 234 -0.32 16.28 6.88
N LYS A 235 0.80 16.97 7.09
CA LYS A 235 1.35 17.27 8.41
C LYS A 235 0.35 18.07 9.26
N ASN A 236 -0.33 19.03 8.64
CA ASN A 236 -1.31 19.89 9.33
C ASN A 236 -2.65 19.18 9.58
N MET A 237 -2.99 18.14 8.84
CA MET A 237 -4.21 17.36 9.01
C MET A 237 -4.14 16.32 10.12
N ASN A 238 -3.01 16.23 10.84
CA ASN A 238 -2.82 15.24 11.89
C ASN A 238 -2.97 13.78 11.40
N ILE A 239 -2.51 13.51 10.17
CA ILE A 239 -2.37 12.13 9.68
C ILE A 239 -1.36 11.38 10.54
N ASP A 240 -1.52 10.07 10.73
CA ASP A 240 -0.65 9.29 11.62
C ASP A 240 0.47 8.59 10.85
N ALA A 241 0.22 8.17 9.61
CA ALA A 241 1.23 7.48 8.82
C ALA A 241 1.07 7.66 7.31
N LEU A 242 2.18 7.42 6.61
CA LEU A 242 2.23 7.28 5.16
C LEU A 242 2.73 5.87 4.80
N ILE A 243 2.07 5.27 3.80
CA ILE A 243 2.50 3.99 3.23
C ILE A 243 3.31 4.27 1.97
N ILE A 244 4.52 3.73 1.91
CA ILE A 244 5.41 3.72 0.75
C ILE A 244 5.38 2.31 0.17
N ASP A 245 4.67 2.15 -0.93
CA ASP A 245 4.49 0.90 -1.62
C ASP A 245 5.55 0.77 -2.72
N SER A 246 6.21 -0.38 -2.79
CA SER A 246 7.32 -0.62 -3.72
C SER A 246 6.96 -1.55 -4.89
N LEU A 247 5.67 -1.87 -5.09
CA LEU A 247 5.27 -2.75 -6.19
C LEU A 247 5.73 -2.18 -7.54
N PHE A 248 6.43 -2.99 -8.33
CA PHE A 248 7.11 -2.62 -9.59
C PHE A 248 8.18 -1.53 -9.45
N VAL A 249 8.64 -1.21 -8.24
CA VAL A 249 9.87 -0.44 -8.03
C VAL A 249 11.01 -1.44 -7.89
N HIS A 250 11.95 -1.43 -8.83
CA HIS A 250 13.09 -2.35 -8.79
C HIS A 250 14.09 -1.94 -7.69
N ASP A 251 14.52 -2.93 -6.90
CA ASP A 251 15.45 -2.70 -5.77
C ASP A 251 16.84 -2.23 -6.23
N ASP A 252 17.27 -2.68 -7.41
CA ASP A 252 18.60 -2.38 -7.95
C ASP A 252 18.79 -0.91 -8.31
N ASP A 253 17.72 -0.16 -8.54
CA ASP A 253 17.77 1.23 -9.00
C ASP A 253 17.95 2.24 -7.88
N MET A 254 17.96 1.80 -6.63
CA MET A 254 17.95 2.70 -5.46
C MET A 254 16.76 3.69 -5.46
N THR A 255 15.75 3.46 -6.29
CA THR A 255 14.59 4.34 -6.43
C THR A 255 13.81 4.40 -5.13
N LEU A 256 13.54 3.24 -4.51
CA LEU A 256 12.84 3.18 -3.23
C LEU A 256 13.61 3.92 -2.12
N ASP A 257 14.93 3.75 -2.07
CA ASP A 257 15.79 4.44 -1.12
C ASP A 257 15.71 5.95 -1.30
N PHE A 258 15.71 6.42 -2.54
CA PHE A 258 15.59 7.84 -2.84
C PHE A 258 14.21 8.39 -2.48
N VAL A 259 13.13 7.68 -2.80
CA VAL A 259 11.77 8.04 -2.40
C VAL A 259 11.67 8.14 -0.88
N LEU A 260 12.17 7.12 -0.16
CA LEU A 260 12.17 7.11 1.30
C LEU A 260 12.90 8.32 1.89
N GLU A 261 14.10 8.63 1.40
CA GLU A 261 14.86 9.79 1.89
C GLU A 261 14.16 11.12 1.56
N ALA A 262 13.51 11.23 0.40
CA ALA A 262 12.73 12.42 0.05
C ALA A 262 11.56 12.62 1.03
N TYR A 263 10.82 11.55 1.37
CA TYR A 263 9.75 11.61 2.37
C TYR A 263 10.28 11.92 3.77
N LYS A 264 11.33 11.25 4.23
CA LYS A 264 11.95 11.53 5.54
C LYS A 264 12.42 12.98 5.64
N PHE A 265 13.04 13.48 4.57
CA PHE A 265 13.49 14.88 4.52
C PHE A 265 12.30 15.86 4.57
N ALA A 266 11.25 15.61 3.79
CA ALA A 266 10.06 16.46 3.74
C ALA A 266 9.26 16.42 5.06
N LEU A 267 9.18 15.26 5.71
CA LEU A 267 8.53 15.13 7.02
C LEU A 267 9.28 15.84 8.14
N LYS A 268 10.61 15.85 8.09
CA LYS A 268 11.47 16.43 9.14
C LYS A 268 11.63 17.94 9.02
N ASN A 269 11.48 18.51 7.82
CA ASN A 269 11.72 19.90 7.53
C ASN A 269 10.43 20.63 7.11
N ASP A 270 10.37 21.92 7.37
CA ASP A 270 9.32 22.79 6.84
C ASP A 270 9.78 23.33 5.50
N LEU A 271 9.31 22.69 4.42
CA LEU A 271 9.67 23.02 3.05
C LEU A 271 8.63 23.94 2.44
N ASN A 272 9.09 24.93 1.67
CA ASN A 272 8.18 25.72 0.86
C ASN A 272 7.79 24.98 -0.43
N GLU A 273 6.77 25.48 -1.12
CA GLU A 273 6.25 24.88 -2.36
C GLU A 273 7.33 24.65 -3.43
N LYS A 274 8.23 25.60 -3.61
CA LYS A 274 9.34 25.45 -4.58
C LYS A 274 10.26 24.28 -4.23
N GLN A 275 10.57 24.10 -2.95
CA GLN A 275 11.40 22.98 -2.48
C GLN A 275 10.69 21.65 -2.64
N LEU A 276 9.38 21.59 -2.35
CA LEU A 276 8.56 20.39 -2.55
C LEU A 276 8.46 20.03 -4.04
N ASN A 277 8.30 21.01 -4.93
CA ASN A 277 8.30 20.79 -6.36
C ASN A 277 9.65 20.22 -6.86
N ILE A 278 10.77 20.72 -6.34
CA ILE A 278 12.10 20.17 -6.68
C ILE A 278 12.22 18.71 -6.25
N LEU A 279 11.80 18.36 -5.02
CA LEU A 279 11.83 16.97 -4.56
C LEU A 279 10.92 16.07 -5.40
N TYR A 280 9.72 16.54 -5.72
CA TYR A 280 8.79 15.83 -6.57
C TYR A 280 9.38 15.54 -7.95
N GLU A 281 9.97 16.55 -8.61
CA GLU A 281 10.63 16.37 -9.90
C GLU A 281 11.82 15.41 -9.84
N GLN A 282 12.56 15.42 -8.72
CA GLN A 282 13.67 14.49 -8.53
C GLN A 282 13.19 13.04 -8.38
N VAL A 283 12.08 12.81 -7.66
CA VAL A 283 11.44 11.52 -7.57
C VAL A 283 10.92 11.08 -8.94
N SER A 284 10.24 11.99 -9.66
CA SER A 284 9.72 11.71 -11.01
C SER A 284 10.82 11.23 -11.98
N LYS A 285 11.97 11.88 -11.98
CA LYS A 285 13.11 11.52 -12.86
C LYS A 285 13.73 10.15 -12.55
N LYS A 286 13.50 9.63 -11.33
CA LYS A 286 14.03 8.33 -10.90
C LYS A 286 12.98 7.21 -10.96
N SER A 287 11.73 7.57 -11.09
CA SER A 287 10.63 6.61 -11.19
C SER A 287 10.51 6.07 -12.62
N GLU A 288 10.25 4.78 -12.76
CA GLU A 288 10.04 4.14 -14.07
C GLU A 288 8.70 4.52 -14.69
N LEU A 289 7.69 4.70 -13.85
CA LEU A 289 6.38 5.20 -14.25
C LEU A 289 6.25 6.68 -13.90
N ASP A 290 5.36 7.35 -14.59
CA ASP A 290 4.95 8.70 -14.22
C ASP A 290 4.50 8.76 -12.77
N ILE A 291 4.61 9.91 -12.13
CA ILE A 291 4.08 10.14 -10.79
C ILE A 291 2.98 11.19 -10.83
N SER A 292 1.98 11.02 -9.96
CA SER A 292 0.83 11.92 -9.86
C SER A 292 0.41 12.08 -8.39
N PRO A 293 -0.09 13.23 -7.95
CA PRO A 293 -0.71 13.36 -6.63
C PRO A 293 -2.00 12.55 -6.50
N GLY A 294 -2.50 11.95 -7.58
CA GLY A 294 -3.76 11.23 -7.56
C GLY A 294 -4.93 12.16 -7.22
N PHE A 295 -5.85 11.68 -6.38
CA PHE A 295 -7.04 12.43 -5.96
C PHE A 295 -6.76 13.58 -4.97
N PHE A 296 -5.54 13.80 -4.54
CA PHE A 296 -5.20 14.92 -3.66
C PHE A 296 -5.28 16.30 -4.33
N GLY A 297 -5.53 16.39 -5.63
CA GLY A 297 -5.82 17.64 -6.31
C GLY A 297 -7.23 18.16 -5.98
N GLU A 298 -7.42 19.48 -5.95
CA GLU A 298 -8.73 20.11 -5.69
C GLU A 298 -9.77 19.80 -6.78
N HIS A 299 -9.30 19.56 -7.99
CA HIS A 299 -10.10 19.01 -9.07
C HIS A 299 -9.74 17.53 -9.17
N SER A 300 -10.71 16.71 -9.50
CA SER A 300 -10.46 15.29 -9.79
C SER A 300 -9.60 15.13 -11.07
N ASP A 301 -8.41 15.75 -11.07
CA ASP A 301 -7.38 15.56 -12.10
C ASP A 301 -7.04 14.08 -12.28
N VAL A 302 -7.48 13.30 -11.32
CA VAL A 302 -7.42 11.87 -11.33
C VAL A 302 -8.11 11.25 -12.52
N LEU A 303 -9.20 11.80 -12.94
CA LEU A 303 -9.86 11.25 -14.12
C LEU A 303 -9.00 11.46 -15.36
N HIS A 304 -8.04 12.42 -15.32
CA HIS A 304 -7.16 12.73 -16.46
C HIS A 304 -7.91 12.56 -17.79
N THR A 305 -9.22 12.77 -17.74
CA THR A 305 -10.09 12.77 -18.89
C THR A 305 -9.76 14.00 -19.70
N LYS A 306 -9.67 13.85 -20.99
CA LYS A 306 -9.67 15.00 -21.89
C LYS A 306 -10.89 15.85 -21.49
N LYS A 307 -10.67 17.11 -21.12
CA LYS A 307 -11.80 18.04 -20.95
C LYS A 307 -12.61 17.98 -22.22
N TYR A 308 -13.89 17.67 -22.07
CA TYR A 308 -14.83 17.96 -23.14
C TYR A 308 -14.79 19.49 -23.31
N GLU A 309 -14.14 19.96 -24.35
CA GLU A 309 -14.33 21.33 -24.81
C GLU A 309 -15.79 21.41 -25.27
N GLU A 310 -16.62 22.06 -24.48
CA GLU A 310 -17.97 22.50 -24.90
C GLU A 310 -17.84 23.63 -25.93
#